data_99a7930242310e3d9e54ce2297a2fd2f
#
_entry.id   99a7930242310e3d9e54ce2297a2fd2f
#
_cell.length_a   1.000
_cell.length_b   1.000
_cell.length_c   1.000
_cell.angle_alpha   90.00
_cell.angle_beta   90.00
_cell.angle_gamma   90.00
#
_symmetry.space_group_name_H-M   'P 1'
#
loop_
_entity.id
_entity.type
_entity.pdbx_description
1 polymer ?
#
loop_
_entity_poly.entity_id
_entity_poly.type
_entity_poly.pdbx_seq_one_letter_code
_entity_poly.pdbx_strand_id
1 'polypeptide(L)'
;MSATPQQVLDFLKTSAPFDVLADDALQDLAKHARLIYLAAENQNQLLQENADRLFLIQSGQFSVKDSDGPERHLSEGDYFGFHSIIDGVSHPIEVKIDSPGLVYCFESEAFKALLSTPEVANFFEGTKSEALQNQAVQDSNSMWLYKSLNEVIERQPVSADIGLSVQQAAELMSENNVSSLLITENEKLAGIVTDRDLRNRVVATALDVGLPVSTIMTDKPAMITQNRT
;
A
#
# COMPACT_ATOMS: atom_id res chain seq x y z
N MET A 1 5.72 -24.18 -9.13
CA MET A 1 6.63 -23.55 -10.13
C MET A 1 7.75 -22.92 -9.35
N SER A 2 9.00 -23.01 -9.82
CA SER A 2 10.12 -22.37 -9.11
C SER A 2 10.37 -21.02 -9.79
N ALA A 3 10.25 -19.92 -9.05
CA ALA A 3 10.76 -18.63 -9.52
C ALA A 3 12.29 -18.72 -9.62
N THR A 4 12.87 -18.07 -10.61
CA THR A 4 14.33 -17.94 -10.65
C THR A 4 14.77 -16.95 -9.59
N PRO A 5 15.92 -17.14 -8.93
CA PRO A 5 16.43 -16.17 -7.93
C PRO A 5 16.50 -14.73 -8.47
N GLN A 6 16.77 -14.58 -9.77
CA GLN A 6 16.80 -13.25 -10.41
C GLN A 6 15.42 -12.57 -10.44
N GLN A 7 14.34 -13.31 -10.74
CA GLN A 7 12.98 -12.75 -10.74
C GLN A 7 12.55 -12.31 -9.33
N VAL A 8 12.93 -13.09 -8.31
CA VAL A 8 12.67 -12.72 -6.91
C VAL A 8 13.45 -11.47 -6.54
N LEU A 9 14.74 -11.41 -6.91
CA LEU A 9 15.61 -10.27 -6.64
C LEU A 9 15.07 -8.98 -7.28
N ASP A 10 14.67 -9.05 -8.54
CA ASP A 10 14.13 -7.89 -9.27
C ASP A 10 12.83 -7.39 -8.63
N PHE A 11 11.99 -8.29 -8.13
CA PHE A 11 10.77 -7.92 -7.42
C PHE A 11 11.05 -7.31 -6.05
N LEU A 12 11.97 -7.88 -5.27
CA LEU A 12 12.37 -7.36 -3.96
C LEU A 12 12.95 -5.94 -4.07
N LYS A 13 13.75 -5.64 -5.09
CA LYS A 13 14.30 -4.31 -5.35
C LYS A 13 13.25 -3.21 -5.56
N THR A 14 12.04 -3.59 -5.91
CA THR A 14 10.92 -2.66 -6.14
C THR A 14 9.88 -2.67 -5.05
N SER A 15 10.07 -3.51 -4.02
CA SER A 15 9.09 -3.71 -2.93
C SER A 15 9.66 -3.19 -1.61
N ALA A 16 9.00 -2.19 -1.01
CA ALA A 16 9.37 -1.72 0.34
C ALA A 16 9.05 -2.82 1.39
N PRO A 17 9.86 -2.96 2.44
CA PRO A 17 11.09 -2.22 2.76
C PRO A 17 12.38 -2.86 2.22
N PHE A 18 12.27 -3.81 1.30
CA PHE A 18 13.42 -4.56 0.79
C PHE A 18 14.29 -3.74 -0.16
N ASP A 19 13.72 -2.71 -0.79
CA ASP A 19 14.38 -1.78 -1.71
C ASP A 19 15.57 -1.00 -1.09
N VAL A 20 15.62 -0.91 0.25
CA VAL A 20 16.73 -0.26 0.97
C VAL A 20 17.87 -1.20 1.30
N LEU A 21 17.71 -2.51 1.08
CA LEU A 21 18.71 -3.52 1.40
C LEU A 21 19.85 -3.54 0.39
N ALA A 22 21.05 -3.88 0.89
CA ALA A 22 22.21 -4.13 0.04
C ALA A 22 21.98 -5.37 -0.88
N ASP A 23 22.62 -5.36 -2.03
CA ASP A 23 22.43 -6.40 -3.05
C ASP A 23 22.76 -7.82 -2.56
N ASP A 24 23.72 -7.98 -1.67
CA ASP A 24 24.11 -9.27 -1.07
C ASP A 24 23.01 -9.83 -0.15
N ALA A 25 22.42 -8.98 0.70
CA ALA A 25 21.30 -9.35 1.56
C ALA A 25 20.05 -9.73 0.73
N LEU A 26 19.75 -8.97 -0.34
CA LEU A 26 18.67 -9.29 -1.25
C LEU A 26 18.89 -10.60 -2.00
N GLN A 27 20.14 -10.86 -2.45
CA GLN A 27 20.48 -12.12 -3.11
C GLN A 27 20.33 -13.31 -2.18
N ASP A 28 20.70 -13.15 -0.92
CA ASP A 28 20.56 -14.21 0.07
C ASP A 28 19.09 -14.49 0.39
N LEU A 29 18.29 -13.45 0.58
CA LEU A 29 16.84 -13.57 0.74
C LEU A 29 16.18 -14.25 -0.48
N ALA A 30 16.56 -13.86 -1.68
CA ALA A 30 16.01 -14.42 -2.92
C ALA A 30 16.27 -15.92 -3.10
N LYS A 31 17.42 -16.44 -2.58
CA LYS A 31 17.73 -17.88 -2.60
C LYS A 31 16.79 -18.70 -1.71
N HIS A 32 16.27 -18.11 -0.64
CA HIS A 32 15.39 -18.75 0.33
C HIS A 32 13.90 -18.53 0.02
N ALA A 33 13.58 -17.84 -1.06
CA ALA A 33 12.21 -17.60 -1.48
C ALA A 33 11.60 -18.84 -2.15
N ARG A 34 10.38 -19.17 -1.74
CA ARG A 34 9.56 -20.18 -2.40
C ARG A 34 8.36 -19.48 -3.04
N LEU A 35 8.10 -19.75 -4.32
CA LEU A 35 6.92 -19.25 -5.00
C LEU A 35 5.74 -20.21 -4.77
N ILE A 36 4.66 -19.71 -4.23
CA ILE A 36 3.44 -20.46 -3.91
C ILE A 36 2.27 -19.84 -4.67
N TYR A 37 1.48 -20.68 -5.33
CA TYR A 37 0.19 -20.26 -5.89
C TYR A 37 -0.90 -20.47 -4.84
N LEU A 38 -1.57 -19.38 -4.46
CA LEU A 38 -2.70 -19.39 -3.52
C LEU A 38 -4.01 -19.24 -4.28
N ALA A 39 -4.89 -20.21 -4.06
CA ALA A 39 -6.26 -20.23 -4.55
C ALA A 39 -7.18 -20.80 -3.47
N ALA A 40 -8.49 -20.56 -3.57
CA ALA A 40 -9.45 -20.93 -2.54
C ALA A 40 -9.42 -22.43 -2.17
N GLU A 41 -9.08 -23.28 -3.13
CA GLU A 41 -9.01 -24.74 -2.95
C GLU A 41 -7.80 -25.21 -2.14
N ASN A 42 -6.72 -24.42 -2.04
CA ASN A 42 -5.46 -24.86 -1.40
C ASN A 42 -4.99 -23.98 -0.24
N GLN A 43 -5.66 -22.86 0.01
CA GLN A 43 -5.20 -21.86 1.00
C GLN A 43 -4.98 -22.45 2.39
N ASN A 44 -5.93 -23.21 2.92
CA ASN A 44 -5.87 -23.70 4.30
C ASN A 44 -4.68 -24.63 4.52
N GLN A 45 -4.44 -25.56 3.60
CA GLN A 45 -3.32 -26.49 3.68
C GLN A 45 -1.98 -25.73 3.57
N LEU A 46 -1.84 -24.87 2.56
CA LEU A 46 -0.59 -24.17 2.32
C LEU A 46 -0.24 -23.19 3.44
N LEU A 47 -1.23 -22.51 4.03
CA LEU A 47 -0.99 -21.59 5.15
C LEU A 47 -0.64 -22.35 6.43
N GLN A 48 -1.27 -23.49 6.71
CA GLN A 48 -0.90 -24.34 7.87
C GLN A 48 0.50 -24.92 7.73
N GLU A 49 0.87 -25.41 6.54
CA GLU A 49 2.21 -25.96 6.27
C GLU A 49 3.32 -24.89 6.35
N ASN A 50 2.96 -23.63 6.18
CA ASN A 50 3.88 -22.49 6.18
C ASN A 50 3.56 -21.47 7.29
N ALA A 51 3.04 -21.93 8.42
CA ALA A 51 2.92 -21.11 9.62
C ALA A 51 4.28 -20.51 10.00
N ASP A 52 4.29 -19.32 10.59
CA ASP A 52 5.51 -18.59 10.96
C ASP A 52 6.45 -18.27 9.79
N ARG A 53 5.86 -17.88 8.66
CA ARG A 53 6.59 -17.40 7.47
C ARG A 53 6.11 -16.04 7.04
N LEU A 54 7.00 -15.30 6.39
CA LEU A 54 6.65 -14.06 5.69
C LEU A 54 6.14 -14.39 4.29
N PHE A 55 5.00 -13.83 3.94
CA PHE A 55 4.44 -13.88 2.59
C PHE A 55 4.47 -12.50 1.96
N LEU A 56 5.05 -12.38 0.78
CA LEU A 56 5.05 -11.18 -0.05
C LEU A 56 4.25 -11.45 -1.33
N ILE A 57 3.25 -10.64 -1.59
CA ILE A 57 2.32 -10.84 -2.70
C ILE A 57 2.98 -10.39 -4.01
N GLN A 58 3.17 -11.32 -4.93
CA GLN A 58 3.65 -11.06 -6.28
C GLN A 58 2.51 -10.72 -7.23
N SER A 59 1.34 -11.36 -7.05
CA SER A 59 0.13 -11.07 -7.82
C SER A 59 -1.10 -11.63 -7.10
N GLY A 60 -2.29 -11.15 -7.47
CA GLY A 60 -3.56 -11.53 -6.84
C GLY A 60 -4.07 -10.50 -5.84
N GLN A 61 -5.17 -10.83 -5.19
CA GLN A 61 -5.79 -9.99 -4.15
C GLN A 61 -6.25 -10.88 -3.00
N PHE A 62 -5.95 -10.45 -1.79
CA PHE A 62 -6.19 -11.22 -0.59
C PHE A 62 -6.77 -10.32 0.50
N SER A 63 -7.76 -10.82 1.24
CA SER A 63 -8.24 -10.20 2.47
C SER A 63 -7.65 -10.98 3.64
N VAL A 64 -6.87 -10.32 4.48
CA VAL A 64 -6.14 -10.93 5.59
C VAL A 64 -6.60 -10.34 6.90
N LYS A 65 -6.94 -11.20 7.86
CA LYS A 65 -7.29 -10.83 9.21
C LYS A 65 -6.34 -11.52 10.18
N ASP A 66 -5.56 -10.74 10.90
CA ASP A 66 -4.77 -11.22 12.03
C ASP A 66 -5.70 -11.34 13.25
N SER A 67 -5.56 -12.36 14.07
CA SER A 67 -6.38 -12.80 15.23
C SER A 67 -7.48 -11.85 15.72
N ASP A 68 -7.10 -10.64 16.15
CA ASP A 68 -7.99 -9.62 16.71
C ASP A 68 -7.95 -8.29 15.92
N GLY A 69 -7.21 -8.26 14.80
CA GLY A 69 -7.06 -7.07 13.96
C GLY A 69 -8.20 -6.89 12.95
N PRO A 70 -8.27 -5.71 12.31
CA PRO A 70 -9.17 -5.47 11.19
C PRO A 70 -8.77 -6.31 9.98
N GLU A 71 -9.76 -6.64 9.16
CA GLU A 71 -9.53 -7.23 7.85
C GLU A 71 -8.81 -6.22 6.94
N ARG A 72 -7.69 -6.63 6.35
CA ARG A 72 -6.89 -5.81 5.44
C ARG A 72 -6.96 -6.38 4.04
N HIS A 73 -7.20 -5.52 3.05
CA HIS A 73 -7.15 -5.90 1.64
C HIS A 73 -5.74 -5.69 1.11
N LEU A 74 -5.12 -6.77 0.68
CA LEU A 74 -3.73 -6.81 0.26
C LEU A 74 -3.63 -7.16 -1.23
N SER A 75 -2.64 -6.57 -1.89
CA SER A 75 -2.37 -6.71 -3.32
C SER A 75 -0.88 -6.83 -3.61
N GLU A 76 -0.46 -6.76 -4.87
CA GLU A 76 0.94 -6.83 -5.28
C GLU A 76 1.83 -5.85 -4.50
N GLY A 77 2.93 -6.37 -3.94
CA GLY A 77 3.89 -5.64 -3.10
C GLY A 77 3.55 -5.64 -1.62
N ASP A 78 2.32 -6.00 -1.23
CA ASP A 78 1.94 -6.12 0.18
C ASP A 78 2.39 -7.46 0.77
N TYR A 79 2.41 -7.54 2.11
CA TYR A 79 2.92 -8.70 2.84
C TYR A 79 2.07 -9.03 4.06
N PHE A 80 2.14 -10.30 4.50
CA PHE A 80 1.47 -10.80 5.69
C PHE A 80 2.27 -11.96 6.35
N GLY A 81 1.86 -12.38 7.54
CA GLY A 81 2.46 -13.51 8.26
C GLY A 81 3.65 -13.15 9.15
N PHE A 82 4.14 -11.92 9.10
CA PHE A 82 5.35 -11.50 9.81
C PHE A 82 5.17 -11.31 11.33
N HIS A 83 3.95 -11.09 11.81
CA HIS A 83 3.69 -10.84 13.24
C HIS A 83 4.17 -11.98 14.13
N SER A 84 3.85 -13.23 13.76
CA SER A 84 4.31 -14.42 14.48
C SER A 84 5.84 -14.51 14.56
N ILE A 85 6.54 -14.03 13.54
CA ILE A 85 8.00 -14.07 13.48
C ILE A 85 8.61 -13.00 14.40
N ILE A 86 8.06 -11.80 14.41
CA ILE A 86 8.55 -10.68 15.23
C ILE A 86 8.27 -10.92 16.70
N ASP A 87 7.06 -11.37 17.04
CA ASP A 87 6.64 -11.57 18.43
C ASP A 87 7.14 -12.88 19.03
N GLY A 88 7.56 -13.82 18.18
CA GLY A 88 7.94 -15.17 18.61
C GLY A 88 6.77 -16.01 19.15
N VAL A 89 5.54 -15.57 18.89
CA VAL A 89 4.28 -16.24 19.29
C VAL A 89 3.46 -16.49 18.06
N SER A 90 2.89 -17.70 17.94
CA SER A 90 2.02 -18.02 16.80
C SER A 90 0.73 -17.20 16.86
N HIS A 91 0.51 -16.40 15.84
CA HIS A 91 -0.73 -15.65 15.65
C HIS A 91 -1.53 -16.31 14.52
N PRO A 92 -2.72 -16.83 14.79
CA PRO A 92 -3.59 -17.37 13.74
C PRO A 92 -3.95 -16.26 12.75
N ILE A 93 -3.81 -16.57 11.46
CA ILE A 93 -4.13 -15.66 10.37
C ILE A 93 -5.26 -16.27 9.55
N GLU A 94 -6.33 -15.51 9.36
CA GLU A 94 -7.36 -15.84 8.39
C GLU A 94 -7.05 -15.15 7.08
N VAL A 95 -6.90 -15.92 6.01
CA VAL A 95 -6.68 -15.42 4.66
C VAL A 95 -7.85 -15.81 3.78
N LYS A 96 -8.49 -14.84 3.17
CA LYS A 96 -9.51 -15.02 2.16
C LYS A 96 -8.94 -14.61 0.82
N ILE A 97 -9.16 -15.42 -0.20
CA ILE A 97 -8.67 -15.17 -1.56
C ILE A 97 -9.75 -14.48 -2.36
N ASP A 98 -9.57 -13.18 -2.61
CA ASP A 98 -10.47 -12.38 -3.44
C ASP A 98 -10.18 -12.61 -4.93
N SER A 99 -8.89 -12.76 -5.27
CA SER A 99 -8.41 -13.17 -6.59
C SER A 99 -7.18 -14.07 -6.42
N PRO A 100 -7.16 -15.28 -7.03
CA PRO A 100 -6.03 -16.18 -6.94
C PRO A 100 -4.74 -15.53 -7.43
N GLY A 101 -3.62 -15.88 -6.82
CA GLY A 101 -2.35 -15.25 -7.15
C GLY A 101 -1.12 -16.00 -6.68
N LEU A 102 0.01 -15.36 -6.90
CA LEU A 102 1.34 -15.88 -6.56
C LEU A 102 1.88 -15.08 -5.36
N VAL A 103 2.47 -15.79 -4.42
CA VAL A 103 3.14 -15.21 -3.26
C VAL A 103 4.55 -15.78 -3.11
N TYR A 104 5.51 -14.94 -2.78
CA TYR A 104 6.80 -15.38 -2.29
C TYR A 104 6.68 -15.68 -0.80
N CYS A 105 7.13 -16.87 -0.41
CA CYS A 105 7.14 -17.33 0.96
C CYS A 105 8.59 -17.43 1.44
N PHE A 106 8.92 -16.75 2.53
CA PHE A 106 10.26 -16.71 3.13
C PHE A 106 10.26 -17.38 4.48
N GLU A 107 11.31 -18.14 4.74
CA GLU A 107 11.49 -18.82 6.03
C GLU A 107 11.75 -17.80 7.15
N SER A 108 11.26 -18.12 8.34
CA SER A 108 11.39 -17.28 9.54
C SER A 108 12.83 -16.83 9.79
N GLU A 109 13.80 -17.73 9.67
CA GLU A 109 15.21 -17.39 9.92
C GLU A 109 15.78 -16.41 8.90
N ALA A 110 15.41 -16.54 7.61
CA ALA A 110 15.83 -15.61 6.57
C ALA A 110 15.27 -14.21 6.82
N PHE A 111 14.03 -14.11 7.26
CA PHE A 111 13.39 -12.83 7.58
C PHE A 111 13.96 -12.22 8.87
N LYS A 112 14.18 -13.01 9.93
CA LYS A 112 14.79 -12.53 11.17
C LYS A 112 16.18 -11.92 10.95
N ALA A 113 16.96 -12.48 10.03
CA ALA A 113 18.28 -11.92 9.69
C ALA A 113 18.16 -10.48 9.17
N LEU A 114 17.08 -10.17 8.42
CA LEU A 114 16.83 -8.81 7.89
C LEU A 114 16.39 -7.82 8.96
N LEU A 115 15.75 -8.27 10.04
CA LEU A 115 15.35 -7.41 11.15
C LEU A 115 16.55 -6.84 11.91
N SER A 116 17.78 -7.32 11.64
CA SER A 116 19.00 -6.67 12.13
C SER A 116 19.32 -5.35 11.41
N THR A 117 18.69 -5.09 10.26
CA THR A 117 18.76 -3.82 9.53
C THR A 117 17.72 -2.86 10.12
N PRO A 118 18.15 -1.71 10.71
CA PRO A 118 17.23 -0.82 11.43
C PRO A 118 16.06 -0.31 10.59
N GLU A 119 16.28 -0.03 9.30
CA GLU A 119 15.27 0.45 8.39
C GLU A 119 14.15 -0.57 8.18
N VAL A 120 14.53 -1.85 8.03
CA VAL A 120 13.58 -2.96 7.88
C VAL A 120 12.84 -3.22 9.20
N ALA A 121 13.55 -3.24 10.33
CA ALA A 121 12.94 -3.42 11.64
C ALA A 121 11.91 -2.32 11.93
N ASN A 122 12.29 -1.06 11.75
CA ASN A 122 11.41 0.09 11.98
C ASN A 122 10.17 0.06 11.07
N PHE A 123 10.32 -0.40 9.84
CA PHE A 123 9.19 -0.51 8.92
C PHE A 123 8.14 -1.52 9.41
N PHE A 124 8.57 -2.72 9.80
CA PHE A 124 7.65 -3.74 10.30
C PHE A 124 7.12 -3.45 11.71
N GLU A 125 7.90 -2.80 12.58
CA GLU A 125 7.43 -2.31 13.88
C GLU A 125 6.43 -1.16 13.72
N GLY A 126 6.67 -0.24 12.78
CA GLY A 126 5.74 0.83 12.44
C GLY A 126 4.40 0.28 11.94
N THR A 127 4.42 -0.69 11.05
CA THR A 127 3.22 -1.37 10.56
C THR A 127 2.45 -2.05 11.70
N LYS A 128 3.16 -2.66 12.65
CA LYS A 128 2.55 -3.24 13.86
C LYS A 128 1.94 -2.16 14.75
N SER A 129 2.65 -1.05 14.96
CA SER A 129 2.14 0.07 15.75
C SER A 129 0.89 0.69 15.13
N GLU A 130 0.83 0.84 13.82
CA GLU A 130 -0.36 1.30 13.10
C GLU A 130 -1.52 0.30 13.23
N ALA A 131 -1.26 -1.00 13.13
CA ALA A 131 -2.27 -2.02 13.33
C ALA A 131 -2.81 -2.03 14.77
N LEU A 132 -1.93 -1.88 15.78
CA LEU A 132 -2.32 -1.79 17.19
C LEU A 132 -3.03 -0.47 17.51
N GLN A 133 -2.61 0.65 16.90
CA GLN A 133 -3.32 1.92 17.02
C GLN A 133 -4.71 1.85 16.39
N ASN A 134 -4.84 1.20 15.23
CA ASN A 134 -6.13 0.95 14.59
C ASN A 134 -7.01 0.01 15.44
N GLN A 135 -6.44 -0.95 16.15
CA GLN A 135 -7.15 -1.84 17.09
C GLN A 135 -7.58 -1.09 18.35
N ALA A 136 -6.68 -0.30 18.95
CA ALA A 136 -7.02 0.56 20.09
C ALA A 136 -8.05 1.65 19.72
N VAL A 137 -8.02 2.10 18.48
CA VAL A 137 -9.00 3.02 17.88
C VAL A 137 -10.33 2.30 17.64
N GLN A 138 -10.37 1.02 17.31
CA GLN A 138 -11.62 0.27 17.17
C GLN A 138 -12.28 -0.01 18.53
N ASP A 139 -11.52 -0.33 19.58
CA ASP A 139 -12.05 -0.54 20.93
C ASP A 139 -12.48 0.77 21.61
N SER A 140 -11.86 1.90 21.26
CA SER A 140 -12.19 3.22 21.82
C SER A 140 -13.08 4.06 20.90
N ASN A 141 -13.30 3.68 19.66
CA ASN A 141 -13.70 4.63 18.61
C ASN A 141 -14.65 4.09 17.54
N SER A 142 -15.67 3.36 17.92
CA SER A 142 -16.92 3.43 17.13
C SER A 142 -17.45 4.89 17.04
N MET A 143 -16.88 5.81 17.78
CA MET A 143 -17.27 7.22 17.81
C MET A 143 -16.81 8.02 16.59
N TRP A 144 -15.70 7.66 15.89
CA TRP A 144 -15.33 8.36 14.65
C TRP A 144 -16.19 7.97 13.45
N LEU A 145 -16.80 6.78 13.46
CA LEU A 145 -17.81 6.37 12.47
C LEU A 145 -19.07 7.25 12.54
N TYR A 146 -19.28 7.92 13.66
CA TYR A 146 -20.38 8.86 13.87
C TYR A 146 -19.94 10.32 13.77
N LYS A 147 -18.63 10.58 13.55
CA LYS A 147 -18.15 11.95 13.29
C LYS A 147 -18.58 12.40 11.91
N SER A 148 -19.06 13.62 11.84
CA SER A 148 -19.30 14.26 10.54
C SER A 148 -17.98 14.48 9.80
N LEU A 149 -18.01 14.50 8.48
CA LEU A 149 -16.80 14.77 7.67
C LEU A 149 -16.08 16.06 8.08
N ASN A 150 -16.82 17.06 8.59
CA ASN A 150 -16.26 18.31 9.11
C ASN A 150 -15.37 18.15 10.33
N GLU A 151 -15.59 17.12 11.14
CA GLU A 151 -14.78 16.85 12.34
C GLU A 151 -13.51 16.05 12.02
N VAL A 152 -13.44 15.49 10.82
CA VAL A 152 -12.31 14.67 10.35
C VAL A 152 -11.41 15.46 9.39
N ILE A 153 -11.95 16.46 8.69
CA ILE A 153 -11.19 17.30 7.77
C ILE A 153 -10.41 18.36 8.56
N GLU A 154 -9.12 18.12 8.75
CA GLU A 154 -8.21 19.02 9.50
C GLU A 154 -7.63 20.14 8.64
N ARG A 155 -7.66 20.02 7.30
CA ARG A 155 -7.02 20.96 6.38
C ARG A 155 -7.98 21.40 5.29
N GLN A 156 -7.89 22.67 4.91
CA GLN A 156 -8.55 23.14 3.70
C GLN A 156 -7.93 22.49 2.47
N PRO A 157 -8.74 21.98 1.54
CA PRO A 157 -8.21 21.41 0.30
C PRO A 157 -7.51 22.48 -0.53
N VAL A 158 -6.40 22.13 -1.15
CA VAL A 158 -5.72 22.99 -2.11
C VAL A 158 -6.46 22.90 -3.45
N SER A 159 -6.81 24.05 -4.02
CA SER A 159 -7.52 24.12 -5.29
C SER A 159 -6.84 25.10 -6.25
N ALA A 160 -7.05 24.89 -7.54
CA ALA A 160 -6.54 25.72 -8.62
C ALA A 160 -7.56 25.87 -9.74
N ASP A 161 -7.43 26.94 -10.51
CA ASP A 161 -8.28 27.19 -11.69
C ASP A 161 -7.94 26.22 -12.84
N ILE A 162 -8.95 25.83 -13.61
CA ILE A 162 -8.85 24.91 -14.74
C ILE A 162 -7.88 25.38 -15.84
N GLY A 163 -7.64 26.67 -15.92
CA GLY A 163 -6.70 27.29 -16.87
C GLY A 163 -5.23 27.19 -16.48
N LEU A 164 -4.92 26.74 -15.24
CA LEU A 164 -3.55 26.56 -14.80
C LEU A 164 -2.80 25.55 -15.68
N SER A 165 -1.49 25.77 -15.93
CA SER A 165 -0.69 24.77 -16.65
C SER A 165 -0.39 23.54 -15.77
N VAL A 166 -0.09 22.41 -16.40
CA VAL A 166 0.34 21.19 -15.71
C VAL A 166 1.56 21.45 -14.83
N GLN A 167 2.53 22.27 -15.31
CA GLN A 167 3.70 22.64 -14.52
C GLN A 167 3.31 23.41 -13.27
N GLN A 168 2.50 24.45 -13.41
CA GLN A 168 2.05 25.26 -12.27
C GLN A 168 1.23 24.43 -11.25
N ALA A 169 0.44 23.47 -11.74
CA ALA A 169 -0.29 22.56 -10.86
C ALA A 169 0.68 21.69 -10.03
N ALA A 170 1.72 21.15 -10.66
CA ALA A 170 2.75 20.36 -9.97
C ALA A 170 3.55 21.20 -8.97
N GLU A 171 3.90 22.46 -9.33
CA GLU A 171 4.55 23.41 -8.43
C GLU A 171 3.69 23.69 -7.20
N LEU A 172 2.39 23.97 -7.40
CA LEU A 172 1.43 24.24 -6.32
C LEU A 172 1.26 23.02 -5.38
N MET A 173 1.22 21.79 -5.93
CA MET A 173 1.19 20.56 -5.14
C MET A 173 2.45 20.42 -4.29
N SER A 174 3.62 20.66 -4.87
CA SER A 174 4.90 20.60 -4.18
C SER A 174 5.04 21.63 -3.06
N GLU A 175 4.69 22.88 -3.32
CA GLU A 175 4.75 23.97 -2.35
C GLU A 175 3.84 23.74 -1.13
N ASN A 176 2.66 23.13 -1.37
CA ASN A 176 1.68 22.84 -0.32
C ASN A 176 1.85 21.45 0.29
N ASN A 177 2.81 20.66 -0.18
CA ASN A 177 3.06 19.28 0.25
C ASN A 177 1.80 18.42 0.21
N VAL A 178 1.10 18.44 -0.95
CA VAL A 178 -0.13 17.66 -1.19
C VAL A 178 0.05 16.75 -2.40
N SER A 179 -0.54 15.57 -2.33
CA SER A 179 -0.53 14.57 -3.41
C SER A 179 -1.73 14.68 -4.37
N SER A 180 -2.61 15.63 -4.13
CA SER A 180 -3.78 15.90 -4.98
C SER A 180 -4.15 17.37 -4.97
N LEU A 181 -4.72 17.84 -6.09
CA LEU A 181 -5.15 19.22 -6.31
C LEU A 181 -6.59 19.20 -6.86
N LEU A 182 -7.48 19.94 -6.22
CA LEU A 182 -8.82 20.14 -6.75
C LEU A 182 -8.80 21.19 -7.87
N ILE A 183 -9.42 20.86 -8.98
CA ILE A 183 -9.51 21.78 -10.13
C ILE A 183 -10.90 22.39 -10.15
N THR A 184 -10.93 23.73 -10.20
CA THR A 184 -12.17 24.50 -10.18
C THR A 184 -12.35 25.29 -11.46
N GLU A 185 -13.60 25.44 -11.88
CA GLU A 185 -14.01 26.31 -12.96
C GLU A 185 -15.19 27.16 -12.47
N ASN A 186 -15.07 28.49 -12.53
CA ASN A 186 -16.08 29.42 -12.01
C ASN A 186 -16.51 29.09 -10.56
N GLU A 187 -15.52 28.85 -9.69
CA GLU A 187 -15.70 28.47 -8.28
C GLU A 187 -16.39 27.11 -8.03
N LYS A 188 -16.61 26.32 -9.07
CA LYS A 188 -17.20 24.97 -8.97
C LYS A 188 -16.13 23.91 -9.22
N LEU A 189 -16.24 22.80 -8.49
CA LEU A 189 -15.37 21.67 -8.70
C LEU A 189 -15.57 21.10 -10.12
N ALA A 190 -14.50 21.15 -10.92
CA ALA A 190 -14.44 20.62 -12.26
C ALA A 190 -13.78 19.25 -12.32
N GLY A 191 -12.70 19.04 -11.50
CA GLY A 191 -11.95 17.81 -11.52
C GLY A 191 -10.97 17.69 -10.38
N ILE A 192 -10.15 16.65 -10.44
CA ILE A 192 -9.04 16.39 -9.51
C ILE A 192 -7.82 15.94 -10.30
N VAL A 193 -6.63 16.38 -9.87
CA VAL A 193 -5.33 15.91 -10.36
C VAL A 193 -4.56 15.32 -9.20
N THR A 194 -3.87 14.22 -9.43
CA THR A 194 -3.06 13.51 -8.44
C THR A 194 -1.64 13.28 -8.94
N ASP A 195 -0.72 12.91 -8.05
CA ASP A 195 0.64 12.47 -8.41
C ASP A 195 0.63 11.33 -9.45
N ARG A 196 -0.38 10.44 -9.36
CA ARG A 196 -0.57 9.37 -10.35
C ARG A 196 -0.85 9.93 -11.74
N ASP A 197 -1.66 10.99 -11.84
CA ASP A 197 -1.98 11.61 -13.13
C ASP A 197 -0.74 12.30 -13.72
N LEU A 198 0.02 13.01 -12.91
CA LEU A 198 1.29 13.60 -13.33
C LEU A 198 2.25 12.54 -13.85
N ARG A 199 2.44 11.45 -13.13
CA ARG A 199 3.33 10.35 -13.54
C ARG A 199 2.84 9.66 -14.80
N ASN A 200 1.56 9.26 -14.85
CA ASN A 200 1.05 8.40 -15.92
C ASN A 200 0.66 9.16 -17.17
N ARG A 201 0.13 10.40 -17.03
CA ARG A 201 -0.39 11.19 -18.14
C ARG A 201 0.58 12.25 -18.64
N VAL A 202 1.60 12.59 -17.84
CA VAL A 202 2.60 13.60 -18.22
C VAL A 202 3.96 12.94 -18.44
N VAL A 203 4.56 12.39 -17.40
CA VAL A 203 5.93 11.85 -17.46
C VAL A 203 6.00 10.64 -18.39
N ALA A 204 5.10 9.67 -18.23
CA ALA A 204 5.11 8.45 -19.04
C ALA A 204 4.81 8.67 -20.52
N THR A 205 4.11 9.77 -20.85
CA THR A 205 3.70 10.09 -22.24
C THR A 205 4.52 11.23 -22.86
N ALA A 206 5.45 11.81 -22.10
CA ALA A 206 6.21 13.02 -22.48
C ALA A 206 5.29 14.19 -22.89
N LEU A 207 4.16 14.36 -22.17
CA LEU A 207 3.21 15.43 -22.43
C LEU A 207 3.86 16.79 -22.12
N ASP A 208 3.56 17.80 -22.93
CA ASP A 208 4.01 19.16 -22.69
C ASP A 208 3.38 19.72 -21.40
N VAL A 209 4.22 20.07 -20.44
CA VAL A 209 3.83 20.60 -19.14
C VAL A 209 3.24 22.03 -19.22
N GLY A 210 3.38 22.71 -20.34
CA GLY A 210 2.76 24.01 -20.62
C GLY A 210 1.25 23.91 -20.93
N LEU A 211 0.74 22.72 -21.20
CA LEU A 211 -0.69 22.51 -21.47
C LEU A 211 -1.56 22.77 -20.24
N PRO A 212 -2.84 23.13 -20.42
CA PRO A 212 -3.77 23.29 -19.31
C PRO A 212 -3.95 22.02 -18.49
N VAL A 213 -4.09 22.16 -17.19
CA VAL A 213 -4.28 21.05 -16.25
C VAL A 213 -5.54 20.21 -16.54
N SER A 214 -6.52 20.79 -17.22
CA SER A 214 -7.68 20.08 -17.71
C SER A 214 -7.36 18.91 -18.65
N THR A 215 -6.19 18.93 -19.29
CA THR A 215 -5.74 17.85 -20.18
C THR A 215 -5.46 16.54 -19.42
N ILE A 216 -5.10 16.64 -18.15
CA ILE A 216 -4.69 15.49 -17.33
C ILE A 216 -5.59 15.22 -16.12
N MET A 217 -6.52 16.13 -15.80
CA MET A 217 -7.40 15.95 -14.65
C MET A 217 -8.37 14.78 -14.85
N THR A 218 -8.87 14.24 -13.77
CA THR A 218 -10.03 13.35 -13.76
C THR A 218 -11.28 14.18 -13.57
N ASP A 219 -12.14 14.19 -14.58
CA ASP A 219 -13.38 14.93 -14.58
C ASP A 219 -14.40 14.32 -13.61
N LYS A 220 -15.25 15.18 -13.04
CA LYS A 220 -16.39 14.76 -12.21
C LYS A 220 -16.01 13.72 -11.15
N PRO A 221 -15.07 14.04 -10.24
CA PRO A 221 -14.71 13.13 -9.18
C PRO A 221 -15.94 12.75 -8.34
N ALA A 222 -15.94 11.54 -7.78
CA ALA A 222 -17.00 11.13 -6.87
C ALA A 222 -17.04 12.08 -5.66
N MET A 223 -18.20 12.63 -5.37
CA MET A 223 -18.41 13.56 -4.26
C MET A 223 -19.39 12.97 -3.25
N ILE A 224 -19.12 13.19 -1.99
CA ILE A 224 -20.06 12.94 -0.90
C ILE A 224 -20.39 14.25 -0.23
N THR A 225 -21.65 14.44 0.12
CA THR A 225 -22.09 15.65 0.83
C THR A 225 -21.88 15.47 2.34
N GLN A 226 -21.56 16.57 3.02
CA GLN A 226 -21.28 16.65 4.44
C GLN A 226 -22.28 15.92 5.37
N ASN A 227 -23.53 15.78 4.94
CA ASN A 227 -24.64 15.28 5.74
C ASN A 227 -24.95 13.80 5.50
N ARG A 228 -24.05 13.02 4.86
CA ARG A 228 -24.16 11.56 4.82
C ARG A 228 -23.29 10.96 5.92
N THR A 229 -23.96 10.53 6.98
CA THR A 229 -23.48 9.53 7.93
C THR A 229 -23.50 8.16 7.26
#